data_8b39dc0c0ce0bb05e5fbf7f979dfcae3
#
_entry.id   8b39dc0c0ce0bb05e5fbf7f979dfcae3
#
_cell.length_a   1.000
_cell.length_b   1.000
_cell.length_c   1.000
_cell.angle_alpha   90.00
_cell.angle_beta   90.00
_cell.angle_gamma   90.00
#
_symmetry.space_group_name_H-M   'P 1'
#
loop_
_entity.id
_entity.type
_entity.pdbx_description
1 polymer ?
#
loop_
_entity_poly.entity_id
_entity_poly.type
_entity_poly.pdbx_seq_one_letter_code
_entity_poly.pdbx_strand_id
1 'polypeptide(L)'
;MYRTHTCGALRAANVGQTVTLAGWVQKVRNLGAMTFIDLRDRYGLTQIVVEEHSSEETRRTAAELGREFVLQVTGRVIERESKNPKLPTGEIEIAADALVILNRSDVPPFTIEEESDGGDDLRMKYRYLDLRRPPLQRALILRHRMAHAVRTFLDGEGFLEIETPYLIKSTPEGARDFVVPSRMNPNQFYALPQSPQTLKQLLMVAGYDKYFQIVRCFRDEDLRADRQPEFTQIDCEMSFVEQEDVLEIFERWAKHMFREVMGIELTEPLRRMPWIEAMEKYGSDKPDLRFGMEFADLTDLAQGHGFAVFDDAEYVTGFAATGCAGYTRKQIDALTEFVKRQQIGAKGLVWIRVEADGNVKSSVDKFYSPEQVRAMAERAGAKAGDLVLILCGKKFKTLTQLCALRLEVAQQLGLRDPKKFAPLWVIDFPLFEWDDETQRYYAVHHPFTSPKLEDVQYLDSDPGRVRANAYDFVCNGTEIGGGSIRIHDSKLQAKMFELLGFTAEQAQERFGFLMNAFKYGAPPHGGLAFGFDRLCSLFGGSESIRDYIAFPKNNNGRDMMLDAPGYIDQAQLDELYLQLVKPEE
;
A
#
# COMPACT_ATOMS: atom_id res chain seq x y z
N MET A 1 -36.96 8.37 -17.75
CA MET A 1 -35.49 8.15 -17.62
C MET A 1 -34.79 9.37 -18.21
N TYR A 2 -33.80 9.95 -17.53
CA TYR A 2 -33.14 11.18 -17.99
C TYR A 2 -32.20 11.02 -19.18
N ARG A 3 -31.85 9.80 -19.55
CA ARG A 3 -30.92 9.51 -20.66
C ARG A 3 -31.22 8.16 -21.30
N THR A 4 -30.99 8.06 -22.60
CA THR A 4 -31.04 6.80 -23.37
C THR A 4 -29.67 6.13 -23.44
N HIS A 5 -28.60 6.93 -23.48
CA HIS A 5 -27.22 6.51 -23.60
C HIS A 5 -26.32 7.25 -22.60
N THR A 6 -25.16 6.68 -22.28
CA THR A 6 -24.10 7.36 -21.54
C THR A 6 -23.24 8.21 -22.47
N CYS A 7 -22.52 9.21 -21.92
CA CYS A 7 -21.63 10.07 -22.71
C CYS A 7 -20.42 9.35 -23.31
N GLY A 8 -20.16 8.10 -22.95
CA GLY A 8 -19.10 7.28 -23.51
C GLY A 8 -19.57 6.19 -24.48
N ALA A 9 -20.88 5.99 -24.65
CA ALA A 9 -21.43 4.82 -25.34
C ALA A 9 -21.49 4.92 -26.87
N LEU A 10 -21.64 6.13 -27.41
CA LEU A 10 -21.94 6.36 -28.82
C LEU A 10 -20.72 6.18 -29.74
N ARG A 11 -20.95 5.64 -30.92
CA ARG A 11 -19.94 5.41 -31.97
C ARG A 11 -20.51 5.79 -33.35
N ALA A 12 -19.70 5.71 -34.39
CA ALA A 12 -20.11 5.94 -35.79
C ALA A 12 -21.36 5.14 -36.20
N ALA A 13 -21.54 3.92 -35.69
CA ALA A 13 -22.72 3.09 -35.94
C ALA A 13 -24.04 3.68 -35.41
N ASN A 14 -23.97 4.68 -34.53
CA ASN A 14 -25.16 5.36 -34.01
C ASN A 14 -25.57 6.60 -34.81
N VAL A 15 -24.85 6.97 -35.88
CA VAL A 15 -25.15 8.13 -36.71
C VAL A 15 -26.59 8.03 -37.26
N GLY A 16 -27.34 9.15 -37.16
CA GLY A 16 -28.73 9.21 -37.56
C GLY A 16 -29.73 8.91 -36.44
N GLN A 17 -29.32 8.33 -35.33
CA GLN A 17 -30.20 8.06 -34.19
C GLN A 17 -30.47 9.32 -33.39
N THR A 18 -31.70 9.50 -32.90
CA THR A 18 -32.03 10.50 -31.88
C THR A 18 -31.79 9.91 -30.49
N VAL A 19 -31.01 10.61 -29.70
CA VAL A 19 -30.58 10.15 -28.35
C VAL A 19 -30.79 11.23 -27.32
N THR A 20 -30.90 10.84 -26.06
CA THR A 20 -30.88 11.75 -24.93
C THR A 20 -29.69 11.40 -24.04
N LEU A 21 -28.79 12.35 -23.78
CA LEU A 21 -27.68 12.27 -22.86
C LEU A 21 -27.96 13.15 -21.64
N ALA A 22 -27.34 12.79 -20.50
CA ALA A 22 -27.29 13.65 -19.31
C ALA A 22 -25.94 13.52 -18.62
N GLY A 23 -25.39 14.66 -18.23
CA GLY A 23 -24.05 14.71 -17.62
C GLY A 23 -23.69 16.12 -17.15
N TRP A 24 -22.42 16.33 -16.91
CA TRP A 24 -21.86 17.61 -16.50
C TRP A 24 -21.18 18.29 -17.69
N VAL A 25 -21.40 19.60 -17.81
CA VAL A 25 -20.75 20.45 -18.82
C VAL A 25 -19.28 20.63 -18.41
N GLN A 26 -18.37 20.01 -19.13
CA GLN A 26 -16.95 20.17 -18.86
C GLN A 26 -16.40 21.45 -19.47
N LYS A 27 -16.80 21.78 -20.71
CA LYS A 27 -16.31 22.93 -21.44
C LYS A 27 -17.38 23.45 -22.44
N VAL A 28 -17.44 24.75 -22.59
CA VAL A 28 -18.24 25.41 -23.64
C VAL A 28 -17.30 26.23 -24.50
N ARG A 29 -17.47 26.17 -25.83
CA ARG A 29 -16.69 26.92 -26.81
C ARG A 29 -17.64 27.55 -27.83
N ASN A 30 -17.55 28.86 -27.97
CA ASN A 30 -18.31 29.60 -28.97
C ASN A 30 -17.39 29.88 -30.17
N LEU A 31 -17.73 29.37 -31.34
CA LEU A 31 -16.99 29.54 -32.59
C LEU A 31 -17.92 30.08 -33.66
N GLY A 32 -17.95 31.40 -33.81
CA GLY A 32 -18.89 32.09 -34.70
C GLY A 32 -20.32 31.89 -34.25
N ALA A 33 -21.16 31.33 -35.14
CA ALA A 33 -22.57 31.07 -34.88
C ALA A 33 -22.84 29.72 -34.20
N MET A 34 -21.78 28.91 -33.95
CA MET A 34 -21.91 27.58 -33.36
C MET A 34 -21.40 27.57 -31.92
N THR A 35 -22.09 26.83 -31.05
CA THR A 35 -21.64 26.53 -29.68
C THR A 35 -21.34 25.06 -29.55
N PHE A 36 -20.12 24.73 -29.13
CA PHE A 36 -19.70 23.38 -28.82
C PHE A 36 -19.64 23.16 -27.32
N ILE A 37 -20.25 22.06 -26.85
CA ILE A 37 -20.36 21.70 -25.44
C ILE A 37 -19.75 20.32 -25.26
N ASP A 38 -18.75 20.19 -24.41
CA ASP A 38 -18.22 18.91 -24.00
C ASP A 38 -19.03 18.41 -22.78
N LEU A 39 -19.88 17.41 -22.99
CA LEU A 39 -20.74 16.82 -21.96
C LEU A 39 -20.09 15.53 -21.45
N ARG A 40 -19.90 15.45 -20.14
CA ARG A 40 -19.18 14.35 -19.48
C ARG A 40 -20.05 13.61 -18.48
N ASP A 41 -19.92 12.30 -18.43
CA ASP A 41 -20.35 11.47 -17.31
C ASP A 41 -19.21 10.51 -16.87
N ARG A 42 -19.50 9.55 -15.99
CA ARG A 42 -18.51 8.55 -15.56
C ARG A 42 -17.97 7.68 -16.70
N TYR A 43 -18.72 7.53 -17.79
CA TYR A 43 -18.42 6.61 -18.89
C TYR A 43 -17.64 7.25 -20.02
N GLY A 44 -17.61 8.58 -20.07
CA GLY A 44 -16.85 9.30 -21.08
C GLY A 44 -17.35 10.71 -21.34
N LEU A 45 -16.96 11.23 -22.50
CA LEU A 45 -17.26 12.58 -22.95
C LEU A 45 -17.79 12.52 -24.37
N THR A 46 -18.88 13.26 -24.64
CA THR A 46 -19.44 13.47 -25.99
C THR A 46 -19.53 14.96 -26.29
N GLN A 47 -19.09 15.35 -27.48
CA GLN A 47 -19.29 16.72 -27.97
C GLN A 47 -20.74 16.90 -28.42
N ILE A 48 -21.32 18.03 -28.03
CA ILE A 48 -22.63 18.51 -28.44
C ILE A 48 -22.40 19.74 -29.28
N VAL A 49 -23.11 19.89 -30.37
CA VAL A 49 -23.12 21.11 -31.20
C VAL A 49 -24.50 21.74 -31.22
N VAL A 50 -24.52 23.04 -30.98
CA VAL A 50 -25.70 23.91 -31.17
C VAL A 50 -25.39 24.77 -32.38
N GLU A 51 -26.18 24.61 -33.43
CA GLU A 51 -25.97 25.25 -34.73
C GLU A 51 -26.75 26.55 -34.84
N GLU A 52 -26.46 27.39 -35.85
CA GLU A 52 -27.14 28.67 -36.10
C GLU A 52 -28.66 28.50 -36.29
N HIS A 53 -29.06 27.39 -36.89
CA HIS A 53 -30.47 27.08 -37.17
C HIS A 53 -31.19 26.31 -36.06
N SER A 54 -30.48 25.97 -34.96
CA SER A 54 -31.15 25.43 -33.76
C SER A 54 -32.20 26.42 -33.23
N SER A 55 -33.20 25.92 -32.48
CA SER A 55 -34.24 26.74 -31.91
C SER A 55 -33.69 27.89 -31.07
N GLU A 56 -34.40 29.01 -31.02
CA GLU A 56 -34.01 30.15 -30.19
C GLU A 56 -33.87 29.77 -28.72
N GLU A 57 -34.73 28.88 -28.22
CA GLU A 57 -34.68 28.36 -26.86
C GLU A 57 -33.38 27.56 -26.62
N THR A 58 -33.02 26.66 -27.55
CA THR A 58 -31.78 25.87 -27.47
C THR A 58 -30.55 26.77 -27.47
N ARG A 59 -30.48 27.76 -28.34
CA ARG A 59 -29.38 28.74 -28.40
C ARG A 59 -29.28 29.59 -27.14
N ARG A 60 -30.43 30.06 -26.60
CA ARG A 60 -30.48 30.81 -25.35
C ARG A 60 -29.97 29.97 -24.18
N THR A 61 -30.43 28.71 -24.05
CA THR A 61 -29.98 27.79 -23.03
C THR A 61 -28.46 27.52 -23.15
N ALA A 62 -27.93 27.33 -24.37
CA ALA A 62 -26.52 27.13 -24.61
C ALA A 62 -25.66 28.33 -24.15
N ALA A 63 -26.15 29.56 -24.34
CA ALA A 63 -25.47 30.79 -23.93
C ALA A 63 -25.41 30.99 -22.40
N GLU A 64 -26.29 30.32 -21.64
CA GLU A 64 -26.32 30.37 -20.17
C GLU A 64 -25.38 29.33 -19.51
N LEU A 65 -24.86 28.35 -20.28
CA LEU A 65 -24.13 27.23 -19.72
C LEU A 65 -22.79 27.64 -19.09
N GLY A 66 -22.58 27.16 -17.88
CA GLY A 66 -21.29 27.22 -17.15
C GLY A 66 -20.66 25.85 -16.97
N ARG A 67 -19.39 25.85 -16.54
CA ARG A 67 -18.69 24.62 -16.16
C ARG A 67 -19.45 23.90 -15.05
N GLU A 68 -19.47 22.56 -15.12
CA GLU A 68 -20.09 21.66 -14.15
C GLU A 68 -21.63 21.82 -14.00
N PHE A 69 -22.29 22.59 -14.85
CA PHE A 69 -23.75 22.55 -14.93
C PHE A 69 -24.22 21.15 -15.29
N VAL A 70 -25.27 20.67 -14.66
CA VAL A 70 -25.90 19.39 -15.02
C VAL A 70 -26.88 19.64 -16.16
N LEU A 71 -26.58 19.02 -17.30
CA LEU A 71 -27.30 19.27 -18.55
C LEU A 71 -27.89 17.95 -19.08
N GLN A 72 -29.14 18.04 -19.56
CA GLN A 72 -29.75 17.02 -20.41
C GLN A 72 -29.78 17.54 -21.84
N VAL A 73 -29.39 16.70 -22.79
CA VAL A 73 -29.35 17.02 -24.21
C VAL A 73 -30.15 15.98 -24.98
N THR A 74 -31.11 16.41 -25.78
CA THR A 74 -31.77 15.57 -26.78
C THR A 74 -31.34 16.05 -28.15
N GLY A 75 -30.93 15.14 -29.03
CA GLY A 75 -30.47 15.49 -30.36
C GLY A 75 -30.09 14.29 -31.19
N ARG A 76 -29.74 14.57 -32.43
CA ARG A 76 -29.36 13.55 -33.41
C ARG A 76 -27.84 13.33 -33.41
N VAL A 77 -27.44 12.08 -33.41
CA VAL A 77 -26.02 11.70 -33.59
C VAL A 77 -25.61 11.98 -35.04
N ILE A 78 -24.58 12.79 -35.20
CA ILE A 78 -24.00 13.13 -36.51
C ILE A 78 -22.50 12.81 -36.50
N GLU A 79 -21.92 12.69 -37.70
CA GLU A 79 -20.47 12.53 -37.85
C GLU A 79 -19.77 13.87 -37.63
N ARG A 80 -18.67 13.88 -36.88
CA ARG A 80 -17.88 15.09 -36.66
C ARG A 80 -17.12 15.49 -37.93
N GLU A 81 -17.13 16.76 -38.25
CA GLU A 81 -16.28 17.31 -39.30
C GLU A 81 -14.78 17.15 -38.96
N SER A 82 -14.41 17.46 -37.72
CA SER A 82 -13.04 17.30 -37.21
C SER A 82 -12.98 16.16 -36.19
N LYS A 83 -12.60 14.96 -36.65
CA LYS A 83 -12.50 13.76 -35.82
C LYS A 83 -11.40 13.90 -34.76
N ASN A 84 -11.68 13.45 -33.53
CA ASN A 84 -10.71 13.44 -32.43
C ASN A 84 -10.33 12.01 -32.02
N PRO A 85 -9.18 11.47 -32.47
CA PRO A 85 -8.78 10.10 -32.20
C PRO A 85 -8.44 9.83 -30.73
N LYS A 86 -8.34 10.88 -29.88
CA LYS A 86 -8.07 10.76 -28.45
C LYS A 86 -9.32 10.38 -27.64
N LEU A 87 -10.49 10.50 -28.21
CA LEU A 87 -11.77 10.18 -27.54
C LEU A 87 -12.43 8.97 -28.20
N PRO A 88 -12.94 8.00 -27.44
CA PRO A 88 -13.72 6.87 -27.99
C PRO A 88 -14.96 7.32 -28.79
N THR A 89 -15.53 8.49 -28.46
CA THR A 89 -16.67 9.12 -29.13
C THR A 89 -16.25 10.17 -30.16
N GLY A 90 -14.96 10.29 -30.44
CA GLY A 90 -14.38 11.40 -31.20
C GLY A 90 -14.73 11.41 -32.71
N GLU A 91 -15.40 10.38 -33.23
CA GLU A 91 -15.91 10.34 -34.61
C GLU A 91 -17.30 10.96 -34.74
N ILE A 92 -18.02 11.14 -33.63
CA ILE A 92 -19.40 11.61 -33.61
C ILE A 92 -19.57 12.84 -32.70
N GLU A 93 -20.64 13.56 -32.93
CA GLU A 93 -21.16 14.60 -32.04
C GLU A 93 -22.69 14.55 -32.07
N ILE A 94 -23.32 15.30 -31.16
CA ILE A 94 -24.78 15.42 -31.09
C ILE A 94 -25.19 16.79 -31.59
N ALA A 95 -25.92 16.86 -32.70
CA ALA A 95 -26.65 18.05 -33.09
C ALA A 95 -27.85 18.22 -32.15
N ALA A 96 -27.82 19.25 -31.30
CA ALA A 96 -28.79 19.42 -30.24
C ALA A 96 -30.13 19.97 -30.76
N ASP A 97 -31.20 19.19 -30.54
CA ASP A 97 -32.56 19.61 -30.75
C ASP A 97 -33.08 20.38 -29.52
N ALA A 98 -32.79 19.91 -28.32
CA ALA A 98 -33.20 20.51 -27.07
C ALA A 98 -32.11 20.38 -25.97
N LEU A 99 -32.00 21.43 -25.16
CA LEU A 99 -31.13 21.50 -23.97
C LEU A 99 -31.99 21.82 -22.74
N VAL A 100 -31.81 21.07 -21.67
CA VAL A 100 -32.46 21.31 -20.37
C VAL A 100 -31.40 21.38 -19.28
N ILE A 101 -31.25 22.54 -18.63
CA ILE A 101 -30.40 22.69 -17.45
C ILE A 101 -31.13 22.02 -16.28
N LEU A 102 -30.62 20.86 -15.85
CA LEU A 102 -31.17 20.14 -14.71
C LEU A 102 -30.74 20.76 -13.38
N ASN A 103 -29.52 21.29 -13.33
CA ASN A 103 -29.02 22.04 -12.19
C ASN A 103 -27.89 22.98 -12.60
N ARG A 104 -27.77 24.11 -11.94
CA ARG A 104 -26.65 25.05 -12.11
C ARG A 104 -25.52 24.71 -11.16
N SER A 105 -24.34 25.20 -11.43
CA SER A 105 -23.14 25.04 -10.59
C SER A 105 -22.46 26.39 -10.41
N ASP A 106 -21.90 26.61 -9.23
CA ASP A 106 -20.89 27.64 -9.05
C ASP A 106 -19.60 27.25 -9.77
N VAL A 107 -18.71 28.23 -9.95
CA VAL A 107 -17.40 27.96 -10.55
C VAL A 107 -16.60 27.02 -9.63
N PRO A 108 -16.18 25.83 -10.11
CA PRO A 108 -15.39 24.92 -9.30
C PRO A 108 -14.08 25.56 -8.80
N PRO A 109 -13.63 25.22 -7.58
CA PRO A 109 -12.42 25.80 -7.01
C PRO A 109 -11.11 25.32 -7.67
N PHE A 110 -11.19 24.30 -8.54
CA PHE A 110 -10.10 23.78 -9.36
C PHE A 110 -10.63 23.10 -10.62
N THR A 111 -9.75 22.83 -11.57
CA THR A 111 -10.10 22.15 -12.84
C THR A 111 -10.39 20.66 -12.61
N ILE A 112 -11.54 20.20 -13.17
CA ILE A 112 -11.98 18.80 -13.12
C ILE A 112 -11.58 18.09 -14.42
N GLU A 113 -10.28 17.88 -14.57
CA GLU A 113 -9.64 17.29 -15.75
C GLU A 113 -8.59 16.26 -15.33
N GLU A 114 -7.85 15.69 -16.27
CA GLU A 114 -6.74 14.74 -16.01
C GLU A 114 -5.72 15.39 -15.06
N GLU A 115 -5.24 16.57 -15.43
CA GLU A 115 -4.41 17.42 -14.59
C GLU A 115 -5.30 18.43 -13.84
N SER A 116 -4.92 18.78 -12.62
CA SER A 116 -5.65 19.74 -11.79
C SER A 116 -4.69 20.79 -11.24
N ASP A 117 -5.18 22.04 -11.19
CA ASP A 117 -4.51 23.18 -10.56
C ASP A 117 -4.81 23.28 -9.04
N GLY A 118 -5.61 22.37 -8.48
CA GLY A 118 -5.92 22.30 -7.07
C GLY A 118 -4.85 21.59 -6.25
N GLY A 119 -4.37 22.22 -5.17
CA GLY A 119 -3.51 21.57 -4.17
C GLY A 119 -4.26 20.50 -3.38
N ASP A 120 -3.52 19.61 -2.68
CA ASP A 120 -4.08 18.45 -2.00
C ASP A 120 -5.17 18.80 -0.98
N ASP A 121 -4.96 19.81 -0.13
CA ASP A 121 -5.96 20.22 0.87
C ASP A 121 -7.24 20.71 0.24
N LEU A 122 -7.14 21.49 -0.85
CA LEU A 122 -8.31 21.98 -1.57
C LEU A 122 -9.11 20.85 -2.22
N ARG A 123 -8.40 19.89 -2.83
CA ARG A 123 -9.01 18.70 -3.43
C ARG A 123 -9.64 17.79 -2.39
N MET A 124 -9.03 17.67 -1.19
CA MET A 124 -9.63 16.94 -0.07
C MET A 124 -10.88 17.62 0.48
N LYS A 125 -10.87 18.95 0.59
CA LYS A 125 -12.04 19.72 1.02
C LYS A 125 -13.22 19.58 0.08
N TYR A 126 -12.96 19.61 -1.21
CA TYR A 126 -13.97 19.44 -2.27
C TYR A 126 -13.88 18.05 -2.91
N ARG A 127 -13.70 17.02 -2.10
CA ARG A 127 -13.43 15.65 -2.57
C ARG A 127 -14.47 15.12 -3.54
N TYR A 128 -15.74 15.49 -3.39
CA TYR A 128 -16.81 15.14 -4.31
C TYR A 128 -16.64 15.74 -5.73
N LEU A 129 -15.90 16.86 -5.89
CA LEU A 129 -15.48 17.39 -7.18
C LEU A 129 -14.23 16.67 -7.70
N ASP A 130 -13.24 16.43 -6.83
CA ASP A 130 -12.04 15.71 -7.19
C ASP A 130 -12.35 14.30 -7.71
N LEU A 131 -13.33 13.61 -7.10
CA LEU A 131 -13.83 12.30 -7.54
C LEU A 131 -14.49 12.30 -8.94
N ARG A 132 -14.81 13.46 -9.51
CA ARG A 132 -15.25 13.59 -10.92
C ARG A 132 -14.08 13.50 -11.90
N ARG A 133 -12.84 13.69 -11.44
CA ARG A 133 -11.65 13.66 -12.29
C ARG A 133 -11.36 12.25 -12.80
N PRO A 134 -10.91 12.10 -14.05
CA PRO A 134 -10.63 10.79 -14.63
C PRO A 134 -9.64 9.93 -13.83
N PRO A 135 -8.53 10.46 -13.25
CA PRO A 135 -7.60 9.63 -12.47
C PRO A 135 -8.28 8.97 -11.27
N LEU A 136 -9.08 9.72 -10.50
CA LEU A 136 -9.77 9.21 -9.32
C LEU A 136 -10.88 8.21 -9.69
N GLN A 137 -11.59 8.47 -10.79
CA GLN A 137 -12.57 7.52 -11.30
C GLN A 137 -11.92 6.20 -11.69
N ARG A 138 -10.79 6.24 -12.42
CA ARG A 138 -10.03 5.03 -12.76
C ARG A 138 -9.57 4.27 -11.51
N ALA A 139 -9.08 4.97 -10.50
CA ALA A 139 -8.63 4.39 -9.25
C ALA A 139 -9.76 3.65 -8.51
N LEU A 140 -10.94 4.27 -8.37
CA LEU A 140 -12.08 3.64 -7.71
C LEU A 140 -12.70 2.50 -8.55
N ILE A 141 -12.71 2.62 -9.88
CA ILE A 141 -13.12 1.53 -10.77
C ILE A 141 -12.16 0.34 -10.66
N LEU A 142 -10.85 0.59 -10.61
CA LEU A 142 -9.84 -0.44 -10.37
C LEU A 142 -10.11 -1.15 -9.04
N ARG A 143 -10.27 -0.39 -7.95
CA ARG A 143 -10.60 -0.92 -6.63
C ARG A 143 -11.85 -1.81 -6.65
N HIS A 144 -12.91 -1.36 -7.31
CA HIS A 144 -14.13 -2.15 -7.47
C HIS A 144 -13.88 -3.48 -8.19
N ARG A 145 -13.17 -3.45 -9.33
CA ARG A 145 -12.83 -4.65 -10.11
C ARG A 145 -11.97 -5.61 -9.29
N MET A 146 -11.01 -5.09 -8.54
CA MET A 146 -10.16 -5.89 -7.65
C MET A 146 -10.99 -6.57 -6.55
N ALA A 147 -11.90 -5.85 -5.88
CA ALA A 147 -12.77 -6.44 -4.87
C ALA A 147 -13.64 -7.57 -5.44
N HIS A 148 -14.12 -7.41 -6.67
CA HIS A 148 -14.88 -8.46 -7.35
C HIS A 148 -14.00 -9.68 -7.66
N ALA A 149 -12.80 -9.49 -8.21
CA ALA A 149 -11.86 -10.57 -8.51
C ALA A 149 -11.46 -11.36 -7.25
N VAL A 150 -11.23 -10.66 -6.12
CA VAL A 150 -10.96 -11.27 -4.82
C VAL A 150 -12.09 -12.20 -4.41
N ARG A 151 -13.33 -11.71 -4.41
CA ARG A 151 -14.50 -12.51 -4.03
C ARG A 151 -14.69 -13.72 -4.93
N THR A 152 -14.58 -13.53 -6.24
CA THR A 152 -14.73 -14.62 -7.22
C THR A 152 -13.71 -15.73 -6.99
N PHE A 153 -12.46 -15.38 -6.72
CA PHE A 153 -11.43 -16.39 -6.47
C PHE A 153 -11.67 -17.12 -5.14
N LEU A 154 -11.87 -16.37 -4.05
CA LEU A 154 -12.00 -16.96 -2.71
C LEU A 154 -13.26 -17.82 -2.57
N ASP A 155 -14.39 -17.39 -3.15
CA ASP A 155 -15.60 -18.19 -3.23
C ASP A 155 -15.36 -19.51 -4.00
N GLY A 156 -14.65 -19.43 -5.14
CA GLY A 156 -14.25 -20.60 -5.94
C GLY A 156 -13.32 -21.59 -5.21
N GLU A 157 -12.56 -21.11 -4.21
CA GLU A 157 -11.71 -21.93 -3.32
C GLU A 157 -12.45 -22.43 -2.08
N GLY A 158 -13.74 -22.13 -1.94
CA GLY A 158 -14.59 -22.55 -0.82
C GLY A 158 -14.46 -21.71 0.44
N PHE A 159 -13.96 -20.48 0.35
CA PHE A 159 -14.00 -19.55 1.47
C PHE A 159 -15.39 -18.93 1.64
N LEU A 160 -15.79 -18.74 2.87
CA LEU A 160 -17.03 -18.03 3.23
C LEU A 160 -16.72 -16.59 3.63
N GLU A 161 -17.41 -15.62 3.02
CA GLU A 161 -17.34 -14.22 3.46
C GLU A 161 -18.20 -14.04 4.71
N ILE A 162 -17.58 -13.83 5.88
CA ILE A 162 -18.27 -13.70 7.15
C ILE A 162 -17.90 -12.37 7.80
N GLU A 163 -18.91 -11.55 8.11
CA GLU A 163 -18.72 -10.29 8.80
C GLU A 163 -18.44 -10.49 10.29
N THR A 164 -17.53 -9.68 10.82
CA THR A 164 -17.21 -9.61 12.25
C THR A 164 -17.57 -8.24 12.81
N PRO A 165 -17.87 -8.10 14.12
CA PRO A 165 -18.29 -6.83 14.69
C PRO A 165 -17.14 -5.80 14.72
N TYR A 166 -17.51 -4.52 14.59
CA TYR A 166 -16.61 -3.37 14.81
C TYR A 166 -16.60 -2.88 16.26
N LEU A 167 -17.65 -3.13 17.03
CA LEU A 167 -17.70 -2.78 18.45
C LEU A 167 -17.22 -3.98 19.26
N ILE A 168 -15.93 -4.02 19.58
CA ILE A 168 -15.30 -5.13 20.29
C ILE A 168 -14.67 -4.65 21.60
N LYS A 169 -14.12 -5.56 22.39
CA LYS A 169 -13.25 -5.26 23.51
C LYS A 169 -11.86 -4.89 22.99
N SER A 170 -11.19 -3.91 23.62
CA SER A 170 -9.79 -3.59 23.32
C SER A 170 -8.90 -4.83 23.40
N THR A 171 -8.17 -5.08 22.32
CA THR A 171 -7.18 -6.17 22.22
C THR A 171 -5.87 -5.56 21.71
N PRO A 172 -4.78 -5.61 22.50
CA PRO A 172 -3.52 -5.00 22.09
C PRO A 172 -2.89 -5.79 20.95
N GLU A 173 -2.85 -5.17 19.76
CA GLU A 173 -2.26 -5.74 18.54
C GLU A 173 -1.07 -4.88 18.01
N GLY A 174 -0.49 -4.03 18.86
CA GLY A 174 0.68 -3.21 18.53
C GLY A 174 0.39 -1.72 18.30
N ALA A 175 -0.77 -1.35 17.76
CA ALA A 175 -1.20 0.04 17.63
C ALA A 175 -2.07 0.48 18.81
N ARG A 176 -2.39 1.79 18.89
CA ARG A 176 -3.43 2.28 19.81
C ARG A 176 -4.81 2.06 19.20
N ASP A 177 -5.79 1.78 20.07
CA ASP A 177 -7.18 1.60 19.67
C ASP A 177 -7.92 2.94 19.59
N PHE A 178 -8.83 3.05 18.62
CA PHE A 178 -9.91 4.02 18.71
C PHE A 178 -10.99 3.46 19.63
N VAL A 179 -11.44 4.26 20.61
CA VAL A 179 -12.42 3.83 21.60
C VAL A 179 -13.74 4.56 21.44
N VAL A 180 -14.84 3.84 21.68
CA VAL A 180 -16.21 4.35 21.58
C VAL A 180 -16.92 4.12 22.91
N PRO A 181 -17.40 5.18 23.60
CA PRO A 181 -18.08 5.02 24.88
C PRO A 181 -19.43 4.32 24.73
N SER A 182 -19.79 3.50 25.74
CA SER A 182 -21.07 2.79 25.79
C SER A 182 -22.07 3.52 26.69
N ARG A 183 -23.17 4.05 26.12
CA ARG A 183 -24.26 4.64 26.90
C ARG A 183 -24.97 3.62 27.78
N MET A 184 -25.13 2.37 27.28
CA MET A 184 -25.82 1.31 28.02
C MET A 184 -25.00 0.71 29.18
N ASN A 185 -23.69 0.88 29.13
CA ASN A 185 -22.76 0.37 30.14
C ASN A 185 -21.87 1.54 30.62
N PRO A 186 -22.29 2.31 31.62
CA PRO A 186 -21.57 3.48 32.09
C PRO A 186 -20.10 3.18 32.42
N ASN A 187 -19.19 4.08 32.03
CA ASN A 187 -17.73 3.98 32.23
C ASN A 187 -17.07 2.80 31.46
N GLN A 188 -17.77 2.18 30.54
CA GLN A 188 -17.20 1.15 29.65
C GLN A 188 -17.12 1.64 28.22
N PHE A 189 -16.13 1.12 27.50
CA PHE A 189 -15.83 1.51 26.12
C PHE A 189 -15.74 0.28 25.24
N TYR A 190 -16.28 0.39 24.04
CA TYR A 190 -15.88 -0.45 22.93
C TYR A 190 -14.58 0.06 22.32
N ALA A 191 -13.84 -0.81 21.67
CA ALA A 191 -12.75 -0.45 20.79
C ALA A 191 -13.11 -0.81 19.33
N LEU A 192 -12.59 -0.03 18.37
CA LEU A 192 -12.65 -0.38 16.96
C LEU A 192 -11.52 -1.35 16.64
N PRO A 193 -11.75 -2.45 15.88
CA PRO A 193 -10.77 -3.51 15.69
C PRO A 193 -9.58 -3.04 14.84
N GLN A 194 -8.37 -3.37 15.29
CA GLN A 194 -7.16 -3.20 14.51
C GLN A 194 -7.06 -4.24 13.38
N SER A 195 -7.62 -5.41 13.62
CA SER A 195 -7.87 -6.49 12.67
C SER A 195 -8.92 -7.45 13.25
N PRO A 196 -9.54 -8.34 12.49
CA PRO A 196 -10.44 -9.37 12.99
C PRO A 196 -9.70 -10.61 13.54
N GLN A 197 -8.43 -10.50 13.94
CA GLN A 197 -7.54 -11.62 14.27
C GLN A 197 -8.13 -12.62 15.25
N THR A 198 -8.62 -12.16 16.39
CA THR A 198 -9.18 -13.06 17.41
C THR A 198 -10.51 -13.68 16.98
N LEU A 199 -11.31 -12.95 16.23
CA LEU A 199 -12.62 -13.39 15.76
C LEU A 199 -12.51 -14.44 14.65
N LYS A 200 -11.58 -14.28 13.71
CA LYS A 200 -11.35 -15.28 12.66
C LYS A 200 -10.82 -16.60 13.24
N GLN A 201 -9.96 -16.55 14.28
CA GLN A 201 -9.55 -17.76 14.99
C GLN A 201 -10.73 -18.46 15.68
N LEU A 202 -11.67 -17.70 16.26
CA LEU A 202 -12.92 -18.27 16.82
C LEU A 202 -13.80 -18.91 15.73
N LEU A 203 -13.81 -18.39 14.50
CA LEU A 203 -14.50 -19.03 13.38
C LEU A 203 -13.88 -20.37 13.01
N MET A 204 -12.54 -20.51 13.14
CA MET A 204 -11.88 -21.81 12.95
C MET A 204 -12.29 -22.80 14.04
N VAL A 205 -12.32 -22.37 15.31
CA VAL A 205 -12.85 -23.19 16.42
C VAL A 205 -14.33 -23.56 16.18
N ALA A 206 -15.10 -22.66 15.58
CA ALA A 206 -16.50 -22.90 15.23
C ALA A 206 -16.70 -23.82 14.01
N GLY A 207 -15.62 -24.24 13.33
CA GLY A 207 -15.67 -25.23 12.25
C GLY A 207 -16.03 -24.66 10.86
N TYR A 208 -15.75 -23.37 10.62
CA TYR A 208 -16.01 -22.75 9.30
C TYR A 208 -14.93 -23.03 8.26
N ASP A 209 -13.88 -23.73 8.61
CA ASP A 209 -12.77 -24.19 7.75
C ASP A 209 -12.03 -23.10 6.98
N LYS A 210 -12.70 -22.32 6.13
CA LYS A 210 -12.13 -21.27 5.31
C LYS A 210 -12.99 -20.01 5.40
N TYR A 211 -12.42 -18.96 5.94
CA TYR A 211 -13.04 -17.66 6.13
C TYR A 211 -12.29 -16.58 5.36
N PHE A 212 -13.02 -15.61 4.82
CA PHE A 212 -12.46 -14.34 4.42
C PHE A 212 -13.43 -13.18 4.73
N GLN A 213 -12.87 -11.95 4.72
CA GLN A 213 -13.64 -10.72 4.79
C GLN A 213 -12.86 -9.58 4.14
N ILE A 214 -13.54 -8.75 3.34
CA ILE A 214 -12.99 -7.44 2.94
C ILE A 214 -13.43 -6.46 4.02
N VAL A 215 -12.55 -6.23 5.00
CA VAL A 215 -12.90 -5.62 6.29
C VAL A 215 -12.22 -4.27 6.50
N ARG A 216 -12.94 -3.34 7.14
CA ARG A 216 -12.36 -2.09 7.63
C ARG A 216 -11.64 -2.34 8.94
N CYS A 217 -10.40 -1.86 9.02
CA CYS A 217 -9.53 -1.91 10.20
C CYS A 217 -9.18 -0.49 10.65
N PHE A 218 -8.88 -0.33 11.95
CA PHE A 218 -8.69 0.97 12.58
C PHE A 218 -7.41 0.95 13.43
N ARG A 219 -6.49 1.90 13.19
CA ARG A 219 -5.25 2.02 13.97
C ARG A 219 -4.95 3.49 14.21
N ASP A 220 -4.79 3.87 15.47
CA ASP A 220 -4.36 5.22 15.87
C ASP A 220 -2.84 5.28 15.90
N GLU A 221 -2.27 5.51 14.74
CA GLU A 221 -0.82 5.59 14.48
C GLU A 221 -0.47 6.86 13.71
N ASP A 222 0.82 7.18 13.64
CA ASP A 222 1.33 8.26 12.80
C ASP A 222 1.02 8.02 11.33
N LEU A 223 0.43 9.02 10.69
CA LEU A 223 -0.04 8.92 9.32
C LEU A 223 1.08 9.23 8.32
N ARG A 224 1.08 8.50 7.21
CA ARG A 224 1.99 8.65 6.08
C ARG A 224 1.21 8.53 4.78
N ALA A 225 1.89 8.68 3.64
CA ALA A 225 1.26 8.52 2.32
C ALA A 225 0.63 7.13 2.10
N ASP A 226 1.19 6.10 2.74
CA ASP A 226 0.77 4.69 2.69
C ASP A 226 0.01 4.21 3.94
N ARG A 227 -0.38 5.13 4.85
CA ARG A 227 -1.09 4.83 6.10
C ARG A 227 -2.28 5.75 6.30
N GLN A 228 -3.41 5.15 6.69
CA GLN A 228 -4.64 5.84 7.09
C GLN A 228 -5.11 5.30 8.44
N PRO A 229 -5.79 6.10 9.27
CA PRO A 229 -6.29 5.65 10.57
C PRO A 229 -7.39 4.59 10.44
N GLU A 230 -8.06 4.58 9.31
CA GLU A 230 -9.00 3.55 8.87
C GLU A 230 -8.61 3.08 7.46
N PHE A 231 -8.47 1.77 7.29
CA PHE A 231 -8.02 1.16 6.04
C PHE A 231 -8.72 -0.18 5.81
N THR A 232 -8.57 -0.77 4.64
CA THR A 232 -9.24 -2.01 4.29
C THR A 232 -8.24 -3.15 4.14
N GLN A 233 -8.56 -4.30 4.73
CA GLN A 233 -7.85 -5.55 4.53
C GLN A 233 -8.71 -6.57 3.78
N ILE A 234 -8.06 -7.44 3.01
CA ILE A 234 -8.61 -8.75 2.64
C ILE A 234 -8.05 -9.71 3.68
N ASP A 235 -8.87 -10.08 4.63
CA ASP A 235 -8.49 -10.93 5.75
C ASP A 235 -8.97 -12.36 5.53
N CYS A 236 -8.09 -13.34 5.75
CA CYS A 236 -8.36 -14.75 5.48
C CYS A 236 -7.83 -15.63 6.60
N GLU A 237 -8.53 -16.75 6.85
CA GLU A 237 -8.08 -17.79 7.78
C GLU A 237 -8.56 -19.17 7.31
N MET A 238 -7.76 -20.21 7.54
CA MET A 238 -8.05 -21.60 7.14
C MET A 238 -7.70 -22.57 8.25
N SER A 239 -8.49 -23.63 8.40
CA SER A 239 -8.26 -24.75 9.32
C SER A 239 -7.54 -25.90 8.62
N PHE A 240 -6.87 -26.74 9.42
CA PHE A 240 -6.17 -27.97 9.00
C PHE A 240 -5.12 -27.72 7.91
N VAL A 241 -4.34 -26.66 8.09
CA VAL A 241 -3.31 -26.22 7.14
C VAL A 241 -1.95 -26.06 7.80
N GLU A 242 -0.92 -26.27 7.00
CA GLU A 242 0.48 -25.89 7.25
C GLU A 242 0.84 -24.66 6.41
N GLN A 243 2.07 -24.15 6.59
CA GLN A 243 2.54 -22.94 5.88
C GLN A 243 2.41 -23.07 4.36
N GLU A 244 2.85 -24.19 3.77
CA GLU A 244 2.83 -24.35 2.32
C GLU A 244 1.41 -24.38 1.75
N ASP A 245 0.42 -24.95 2.45
CA ASP A 245 -0.96 -24.94 2.02
C ASP A 245 -1.50 -23.50 1.88
N VAL A 246 -1.14 -22.63 2.83
CA VAL A 246 -1.49 -21.21 2.77
C VAL A 246 -0.78 -20.51 1.61
N LEU A 247 0.53 -20.72 1.48
CA LEU A 247 1.32 -20.09 0.43
C LEU A 247 0.85 -20.52 -0.97
N GLU A 248 0.52 -21.79 -1.19
CA GLU A 248 0.03 -22.30 -2.47
C GLU A 248 -1.30 -21.67 -2.90
N ILE A 249 -2.28 -21.58 -1.99
CA ILE A 249 -3.58 -20.97 -2.28
C ILE A 249 -3.39 -19.49 -2.62
N PHE A 250 -2.61 -18.76 -1.82
CA PHE A 250 -2.46 -17.32 -2.04
C PHE A 250 -1.44 -16.97 -3.14
N GLU A 251 -0.58 -17.88 -3.53
CA GLU A 251 0.16 -17.76 -4.79
C GLU A 251 -0.77 -17.87 -6.00
N ARG A 252 -1.70 -18.83 -6.01
CA ARG A 252 -2.73 -18.94 -7.06
C ARG A 252 -3.65 -17.72 -7.08
N TRP A 253 -4.01 -17.21 -5.89
CA TRP A 253 -4.77 -15.97 -5.76
C TRP A 253 -3.99 -14.78 -6.36
N ALA A 254 -2.73 -14.60 -6.03
CA ALA A 254 -1.90 -13.53 -6.58
C ALA A 254 -1.83 -13.61 -8.12
N LYS A 255 -1.55 -14.80 -8.68
CA LYS A 255 -1.54 -15.04 -10.13
C LYS A 255 -2.89 -14.71 -10.77
N HIS A 256 -4.00 -15.10 -10.12
CA HIS A 256 -5.36 -14.74 -10.57
C HIS A 256 -5.56 -13.21 -10.59
N MET A 257 -5.16 -12.50 -9.52
CA MET A 257 -5.30 -11.04 -9.45
C MET A 257 -4.50 -10.34 -10.54
N PHE A 258 -3.25 -10.73 -10.77
CA PHE A 258 -2.43 -10.16 -11.84
C PHE A 258 -3.04 -10.40 -13.22
N ARG A 259 -3.55 -11.59 -13.49
CA ARG A 259 -4.18 -11.93 -14.77
C ARG A 259 -5.50 -11.18 -14.98
N GLU A 260 -6.44 -11.27 -14.04
CA GLU A 260 -7.81 -10.73 -14.21
C GLU A 260 -7.85 -9.20 -14.17
N VAL A 261 -6.97 -8.58 -13.38
CA VAL A 261 -7.01 -7.13 -13.18
C VAL A 261 -6.03 -6.40 -14.09
N MET A 262 -4.81 -6.95 -14.24
CA MET A 262 -3.71 -6.30 -14.95
C MET A 262 -3.44 -6.90 -16.34
N GLY A 263 -3.98 -8.09 -16.65
CA GLY A 263 -3.65 -8.82 -17.88
C GLY A 263 -2.21 -9.35 -17.91
N ILE A 264 -1.60 -9.56 -16.73
CA ILE A 264 -0.22 -10.03 -16.58
C ILE A 264 -0.23 -11.49 -16.13
N GLU A 265 0.43 -12.37 -16.88
CA GLU A 265 0.61 -13.78 -16.52
C GLU A 265 1.91 -13.94 -15.71
N LEU A 266 1.79 -14.42 -14.48
CA LEU A 266 2.90 -14.84 -13.62
C LEU A 266 3.06 -16.36 -13.78
N THR A 267 3.96 -16.80 -14.66
CA THR A 267 4.13 -18.22 -15.02
C THR A 267 5.01 -18.99 -14.05
N GLU A 268 6.08 -18.34 -13.53
CA GLU A 268 7.01 -18.99 -12.62
C GLU A 268 6.46 -19.06 -11.20
N PRO A 269 6.86 -20.07 -10.40
CA PRO A 269 6.58 -20.09 -8.96
C PRO A 269 7.16 -18.85 -8.27
N LEU A 270 6.42 -18.31 -7.31
CA LEU A 270 6.93 -17.19 -6.52
C LEU A 270 8.05 -17.66 -5.60
N ARG A 271 9.15 -16.92 -5.58
CA ARG A 271 10.30 -17.21 -4.74
C ARG A 271 9.90 -17.20 -3.26
N ARG A 272 10.31 -18.20 -2.52
CA ARG A 272 10.27 -18.25 -1.06
C ARG A 272 11.66 -17.89 -0.53
N MET A 273 11.79 -16.70 0.04
CA MET A 273 13.05 -16.14 0.51
C MET A 273 13.06 -16.13 2.04
N PRO A 274 13.97 -16.84 2.72
CA PRO A 274 14.11 -16.71 4.17
C PRO A 274 14.41 -15.26 4.56
N TRP A 275 13.85 -14.81 5.69
CA TRP A 275 14.05 -13.45 6.21
C TRP A 275 15.54 -13.08 6.32
N ILE A 276 16.37 -14.02 6.80
CA ILE A 276 17.80 -13.74 6.93
C ILE A 276 18.46 -13.47 5.57
N GLU A 277 18.08 -14.19 4.52
CA GLU A 277 18.57 -13.95 3.16
C GLU A 277 18.11 -12.57 2.64
N ALA A 278 16.85 -12.20 2.88
CA ALA A 278 16.32 -10.89 2.50
C ALA A 278 17.10 -9.75 3.20
N MET A 279 17.41 -9.92 4.48
CA MET A 279 18.19 -8.95 5.24
C MET A 279 19.64 -8.89 4.78
N GLU A 280 20.32 -10.02 4.61
CA GLU A 280 21.74 -10.05 4.24
C GLU A 280 21.98 -9.57 2.81
N LYS A 281 21.10 -9.90 1.86
CA LYS A 281 21.27 -9.52 0.45
C LYS A 281 20.67 -8.17 0.07
N TYR A 282 19.66 -7.69 0.78
CA TYR A 282 18.92 -6.49 0.40
C TYR A 282 18.70 -5.49 1.55
N GLY A 283 18.99 -5.89 2.78
CA GLY A 283 18.84 -5.05 3.99
C GLY A 283 17.40 -4.71 4.35
N SER A 284 16.46 -5.56 3.92
CA SER A 284 15.02 -5.34 4.14
C SER A 284 14.27 -6.67 4.15
N ASP A 285 13.28 -6.79 5.02
CA ASP A 285 12.28 -7.86 5.05
C ASP A 285 11.28 -7.80 3.87
N LYS A 286 11.31 -6.72 3.10
CA LYS A 286 10.50 -6.47 1.90
C LYS A 286 11.37 -6.00 0.73
N PRO A 287 12.23 -6.88 0.18
CA PRO A 287 13.18 -6.49 -0.85
C PRO A 287 12.50 -6.14 -2.18
N ASP A 288 13.04 -5.14 -2.88
CA ASP A 288 12.68 -4.85 -4.26
C ASP A 288 13.58 -5.68 -5.21
N LEU A 289 13.00 -6.67 -5.85
CA LEU A 289 13.70 -7.60 -6.75
C LEU A 289 13.62 -7.21 -8.23
N ARG A 290 13.08 -6.04 -8.58
CA ARG A 290 13.04 -5.56 -9.98
C ARG A 290 14.43 -5.29 -10.57
N PHE A 291 15.44 -5.20 -9.74
CA PHE A 291 16.83 -4.93 -10.10
C PHE A 291 17.79 -5.66 -9.14
N GLY A 292 19.02 -5.87 -9.57
CA GLY A 292 20.07 -6.53 -8.80
C GLY A 292 20.63 -5.65 -7.66
N MET A 293 21.94 -5.46 -7.62
CA MET A 293 22.68 -4.76 -6.55
C MET A 293 22.53 -5.46 -5.19
N GLU A 294 22.73 -6.79 -5.19
CA GLU A 294 22.77 -7.58 -3.96
C GLU A 294 23.97 -7.17 -3.11
N PHE A 295 23.81 -7.24 -1.78
CA PHE A 295 24.88 -6.93 -0.84
C PHE A 295 25.86 -8.06 -0.72
N ALA A 296 27.12 -7.72 -0.46
CA ALA A 296 28.18 -8.65 -0.16
C ALA A 296 28.80 -8.31 1.21
N ASP A 297 29.05 -9.34 2.01
CA ASP A 297 29.86 -9.22 3.22
C ASP A 297 31.32 -9.03 2.82
N LEU A 298 31.90 -7.92 3.23
CA LEU A 298 33.27 -7.51 2.97
C LEU A 298 34.12 -7.49 4.25
N THR A 299 33.59 -7.92 5.38
CA THR A 299 34.21 -7.78 6.70
C THR A 299 35.59 -8.38 6.76
N ASP A 300 35.73 -9.63 6.28
CA ASP A 300 37.02 -10.37 6.27
C ASP A 300 38.08 -9.74 5.35
N LEU A 301 37.67 -9.04 4.28
CA LEU A 301 38.54 -8.36 3.34
C LEU A 301 38.87 -6.94 3.77
N ALA A 302 38.01 -6.30 4.57
CA ALA A 302 38.09 -4.90 4.93
C ALA A 302 38.82 -4.64 6.25
N GLN A 303 38.78 -5.58 7.19
CA GLN A 303 39.36 -5.41 8.53
C GLN A 303 40.86 -5.81 8.59
N GLY A 304 41.58 -5.23 9.55
CA GLY A 304 43.00 -5.58 9.83
C GLY A 304 44.02 -4.80 8.98
N HIS A 305 43.58 -3.72 8.32
CA HIS A 305 44.45 -2.94 7.42
C HIS A 305 44.75 -1.50 7.92
N GLY A 306 44.39 -1.17 9.18
CA GLY A 306 44.71 0.10 9.80
C GLY A 306 43.73 1.23 9.44
N PHE A 307 42.61 0.92 8.78
CA PHE A 307 41.51 1.86 8.61
C PHE A 307 40.50 1.70 9.75
N ALA A 308 40.68 2.47 10.83
CA ALA A 308 39.94 2.35 12.08
C ALA A 308 38.41 2.27 11.89
N VAL A 309 37.85 2.94 10.87
CA VAL A 309 36.42 2.93 10.59
C VAL A 309 35.91 1.54 10.24
N PHE A 310 36.73 0.73 9.56
CA PHE A 310 36.39 -0.68 9.26
C PHE A 310 36.86 -1.63 10.34
N ASP A 311 38.06 -1.36 10.89
CA ASP A 311 38.67 -2.24 11.91
C ASP A 311 37.84 -2.31 13.20
N ASP A 312 37.16 -1.18 13.58
CA ASP A 312 36.29 -1.08 14.77
C ASP A 312 34.83 -1.48 14.48
N ALA A 313 34.46 -1.77 13.24
CA ALA A 313 33.09 -2.10 12.88
C ALA A 313 32.77 -3.59 13.13
N GLU A 314 31.56 -3.90 13.57
CA GLU A 314 31.06 -5.28 13.64
C GLU A 314 30.92 -5.90 12.25
N TYR A 315 30.50 -5.09 11.26
CA TYR A 315 30.13 -5.55 9.93
C TYR A 315 30.48 -4.51 8.88
N VAL A 316 31.06 -4.95 7.76
CA VAL A 316 31.37 -4.12 6.58
C VAL A 316 30.68 -4.75 5.38
N THR A 317 29.85 -4.00 4.68
CA THR A 317 29.07 -4.54 3.56
C THR A 317 28.88 -3.49 2.47
N GLY A 318 28.70 -3.96 1.23
CA GLY A 318 28.54 -3.09 0.08
C GLY A 318 27.82 -3.77 -1.08
N PHE A 319 27.50 -2.99 -2.10
CA PHE A 319 26.94 -3.49 -3.36
C PHE A 319 27.58 -2.77 -4.57
N ALA A 320 27.54 -3.42 -5.73
CA ALA A 320 27.97 -2.85 -6.99
C ALA A 320 26.80 -2.12 -7.68
N ALA A 321 26.92 -0.81 -7.84
CA ALA A 321 26.03 0.02 -8.66
C ALA A 321 26.47 -0.07 -10.12
N THR A 322 25.74 -0.84 -10.92
CA THR A 322 26.08 -1.16 -12.30
C THR A 322 26.13 0.10 -13.18
N GLY A 323 27.24 0.28 -13.92
CA GLY A 323 27.45 1.39 -14.84
C GLY A 323 27.72 2.74 -14.18
N CYS A 324 27.90 2.80 -12.86
CA CYS A 324 28.07 4.05 -12.11
C CYS A 324 29.52 4.49 -11.91
N ALA A 325 30.53 3.85 -12.52
CA ALA A 325 31.91 4.30 -12.43
C ALA A 325 32.12 5.74 -12.92
N GLY A 326 31.29 6.21 -13.85
CA GLY A 326 31.29 7.57 -14.35
C GLY A 326 30.73 8.64 -13.40
N TYR A 327 30.24 8.29 -12.22
CA TYR A 327 29.69 9.26 -11.26
C TYR A 327 30.76 10.30 -10.91
N THR A 328 30.37 11.56 -11.02
CA THR A 328 31.24 12.70 -10.64
C THR A 328 31.40 12.75 -9.13
N ARG A 329 32.43 13.46 -8.66
CA ARG A 329 32.64 13.72 -7.23
C ARG A 329 31.37 14.31 -6.58
N LYS A 330 30.70 15.25 -7.24
CA LYS A 330 29.48 15.89 -6.76
C LYS A 330 28.34 14.87 -6.55
N GLN A 331 28.21 13.87 -7.43
CA GLN A 331 27.19 12.81 -7.28
C GLN A 331 27.53 11.88 -6.11
N ILE A 332 28.80 11.51 -5.95
CA ILE A 332 29.25 10.68 -4.82
C ILE A 332 29.10 11.43 -3.49
N ASP A 333 29.45 12.72 -3.46
CA ASP A 333 29.26 13.58 -2.28
C ASP A 333 27.76 13.68 -1.92
N ALA A 334 26.87 13.78 -2.92
CA ALA A 334 25.43 13.78 -2.71
C ALA A 334 24.92 12.46 -2.10
N LEU A 335 25.43 11.29 -2.54
CA LEU A 335 25.11 9.99 -1.92
C LEU A 335 25.67 9.91 -0.49
N THR A 336 26.84 10.48 -0.24
CA THR A 336 27.43 10.53 1.10
C THR A 336 26.57 11.38 2.05
N GLU A 337 26.10 12.54 1.61
CA GLU A 337 25.16 13.37 2.40
C GLU A 337 23.79 12.69 2.55
N PHE A 338 23.33 11.95 1.56
CA PHE A 338 22.09 11.16 1.66
C PHE A 338 22.15 10.16 2.80
N VAL A 339 23.22 9.35 2.89
CA VAL A 339 23.33 8.32 3.95
C VAL A 339 23.54 8.91 5.35
N LYS A 340 24.05 10.14 5.45
CA LYS A 340 24.23 10.85 6.73
C LYS A 340 22.95 11.49 7.27
N ARG A 341 21.90 11.59 6.47
CA ARG A 341 20.61 12.14 6.95
C ARG A 341 20.16 11.43 8.22
N GLN A 342 19.56 12.17 9.15
CA GLN A 342 19.15 11.66 10.47
C GLN A 342 18.30 10.38 10.37
N GLN A 343 17.43 10.29 9.34
CA GLN A 343 16.56 9.15 9.11
C GLN A 343 17.33 7.87 8.73
N ILE A 344 18.53 8.00 8.15
CA ILE A 344 19.40 6.87 7.74
C ILE A 344 20.48 6.67 8.77
N GLY A 345 21.21 7.73 9.12
CA GLY A 345 22.14 7.79 10.24
C GLY A 345 23.44 7.03 10.04
N ALA A 346 23.91 6.86 8.81
CA ALA A 346 25.26 6.36 8.54
C ALA A 346 26.30 7.44 8.81
N LYS A 347 27.50 7.03 9.25
CA LYS A 347 28.59 7.99 9.56
C LYS A 347 29.31 8.53 8.33
N GLY A 348 29.28 7.79 7.22
CA GLY A 348 29.96 8.13 5.99
C GLY A 348 29.73 7.07 4.92
N LEU A 349 30.32 7.24 3.75
CA LEU A 349 30.23 6.33 2.62
C LEU A 349 31.64 6.09 2.06
N VAL A 350 32.04 4.82 1.96
CA VAL A 350 33.24 4.41 1.23
C VAL A 350 32.83 3.94 -0.17
N TRP A 351 33.63 4.22 -1.17
CA TRP A 351 33.36 3.81 -2.53
C TRP A 351 34.61 3.22 -3.20
N ILE A 352 34.39 2.28 -4.11
CA ILE A 352 35.39 1.73 -5.02
C ILE A 352 34.87 1.90 -6.45
N ARG A 353 35.67 2.47 -7.31
CA ARG A 353 35.40 2.62 -8.74
C ARG A 353 36.18 1.56 -9.50
N VAL A 354 35.50 0.76 -10.33
CA VAL A 354 36.14 -0.14 -11.29
C VAL A 354 36.10 0.56 -12.66
N GLU A 355 37.24 1.07 -13.11
CA GLU A 355 37.33 1.79 -14.37
C GLU A 355 37.15 0.88 -15.59
N ALA A 356 36.92 1.45 -16.77
CA ALA A 356 36.64 0.66 -17.98
C ALA A 356 37.81 -0.24 -18.40
N ASP A 357 39.05 0.12 -18.03
CA ASP A 357 40.27 -0.66 -18.24
C ASP A 357 40.52 -1.73 -17.15
N GLY A 358 39.62 -1.84 -16.18
CA GLY A 358 39.70 -2.77 -15.04
C GLY A 358 40.57 -2.27 -13.87
N ASN A 359 41.11 -1.05 -13.94
CA ASN A 359 41.79 -0.44 -12.81
C ASN A 359 40.80 -0.05 -11.73
N VAL A 360 41.24 -0.12 -10.45
CA VAL A 360 40.40 0.24 -9.30
C VAL A 360 40.92 1.51 -8.64
N LYS A 361 39.98 2.35 -8.18
CA LYS A 361 40.23 3.52 -7.33
C LYS A 361 39.25 3.54 -6.18
N SER A 362 39.68 3.94 -5.00
CA SER A 362 38.87 3.97 -3.81
C SER A 362 39.03 5.28 -3.04
N SER A 363 38.05 5.62 -2.24
CA SER A 363 38.16 6.69 -1.24
C SER A 363 39.13 6.36 -0.10
N VAL A 364 39.58 5.10 -0.01
CA VAL A 364 40.45 4.57 1.07
C VAL A 364 41.79 3.99 0.53
N ASP A 365 42.22 4.37 -0.65
CA ASP A 365 43.47 3.92 -1.29
C ASP A 365 44.72 4.06 -0.40
N LYS A 366 44.68 4.94 0.61
CA LYS A 366 45.79 5.12 1.56
C LYS A 366 46.02 3.94 2.51
N PHE A 367 44.99 3.09 2.69
CA PHE A 367 44.98 2.00 3.66
C PHE A 367 45.04 0.62 2.98
N TYR A 368 44.71 0.52 1.69
CA TYR A 368 44.56 -0.74 0.96
C TYR A 368 45.41 -0.73 -0.32
N SER A 369 46.05 -1.89 -0.59
CA SER A 369 46.71 -2.08 -1.89
C SER A 369 45.65 -2.22 -3.01
N PRO A 370 46.05 -1.95 -4.29
CA PRO A 370 45.13 -2.17 -5.42
C PRO A 370 44.53 -3.57 -5.50
N GLU A 371 45.28 -4.61 -5.08
CA GLU A 371 44.82 -5.98 -5.05
C GLU A 371 43.71 -6.18 -3.99
N GLN A 372 43.86 -5.58 -2.81
CA GLN A 372 42.86 -5.63 -1.74
C GLN A 372 41.58 -4.88 -2.14
N VAL A 373 41.70 -3.69 -2.74
CA VAL A 373 40.56 -2.94 -3.28
C VAL A 373 39.83 -3.75 -4.36
N ARG A 374 40.60 -4.41 -5.25
CA ARG A 374 40.05 -5.28 -6.29
C ARG A 374 39.30 -6.47 -5.70
N ALA A 375 39.87 -7.13 -4.70
CA ALA A 375 39.23 -8.26 -4.03
C ALA A 375 37.87 -7.88 -3.41
N MET A 376 37.76 -6.70 -2.78
CA MET A 376 36.49 -6.17 -2.28
C MET A 376 35.49 -5.90 -3.41
N ALA A 377 35.94 -5.31 -4.53
CA ALA A 377 35.10 -5.03 -5.68
C ALA A 377 34.58 -6.33 -6.33
N GLU A 378 35.42 -7.35 -6.48
CA GLU A 378 35.06 -8.66 -7.02
C GLU A 378 34.06 -9.40 -6.10
N ARG A 379 34.29 -9.36 -4.77
CA ARG A 379 33.35 -9.93 -3.77
C ARG A 379 31.98 -9.25 -3.86
N ALA A 380 31.91 -7.96 -4.14
CA ALA A 380 30.67 -7.21 -4.39
C ALA A 380 30.06 -7.47 -5.79
N GLY A 381 30.68 -8.32 -6.61
CA GLY A 381 30.22 -8.64 -7.97
C GLY A 381 30.42 -7.53 -8.99
N ALA A 382 31.27 -6.55 -8.72
CA ALA A 382 31.51 -5.41 -9.60
C ALA A 382 32.29 -5.81 -10.85
N LYS A 383 31.93 -5.18 -11.96
CA LYS A 383 32.57 -5.30 -13.27
C LYS A 383 33.18 -3.96 -13.70
N ALA A 384 33.97 -3.98 -14.76
CA ALA A 384 34.46 -2.73 -15.38
C ALA A 384 33.28 -1.78 -15.71
N GLY A 385 33.37 -0.57 -15.24
CA GLY A 385 32.32 0.45 -15.36
C GLY A 385 31.40 0.58 -14.14
N ASP A 386 31.57 -0.23 -13.08
CA ASP A 386 30.74 -0.22 -11.89
C ASP A 386 31.33 0.61 -10.74
N LEU A 387 30.47 1.04 -9.84
CA LEU A 387 30.82 1.72 -8.59
C LEU A 387 30.34 0.89 -7.40
N VAL A 388 31.27 0.45 -6.55
CA VAL A 388 30.92 -0.22 -5.29
C VAL A 388 30.72 0.82 -4.20
N LEU A 389 29.63 0.69 -3.46
CA LEU A 389 29.26 1.56 -2.35
C LEU A 389 29.24 0.72 -1.06
N ILE A 390 29.96 1.18 -0.03
CA ILE A 390 30.25 0.39 1.18
C ILE A 390 29.86 1.21 2.41
N LEU A 391 29.16 0.56 3.34
CA LEU A 391 28.87 1.04 4.68
C LEU A 391 29.39 0.06 5.73
N CYS A 392 29.53 0.52 6.98
CA CYS A 392 29.99 -0.30 8.10
C CYS A 392 29.36 0.15 9.42
N GLY A 393 29.29 -0.77 10.38
CA GLY A 393 28.77 -0.54 11.73
C GLY A 393 28.17 -1.79 12.35
N LYS A 394 27.08 -1.66 13.13
CA LYS A 394 26.31 -2.81 13.65
C LYS A 394 25.57 -3.48 12.49
N LYS A 395 25.61 -4.82 12.40
CA LYS A 395 25.16 -5.62 11.25
C LYS A 395 23.80 -5.18 10.70
N PHE A 396 22.72 -5.40 11.41
CA PHE A 396 21.37 -5.14 10.89
C PHE A 396 21.08 -3.65 10.62
N LYS A 397 21.62 -2.76 11.45
CA LYS A 397 21.53 -1.32 11.22
C LYS A 397 22.23 -0.91 9.92
N THR A 398 23.42 -1.43 9.68
CA THR A 398 24.20 -1.14 8.46
C THR A 398 23.49 -1.68 7.21
N LEU A 399 22.92 -2.89 7.28
CA LEU A 399 22.14 -3.47 6.19
C LEU A 399 20.93 -2.60 5.83
N THR A 400 20.18 -2.12 6.83
CA THR A 400 19.03 -1.21 6.59
C THR A 400 19.47 0.12 5.99
N GLN A 401 20.59 0.70 6.46
CA GLN A 401 21.16 1.93 5.89
C GLN A 401 21.58 1.73 4.44
N LEU A 402 22.22 0.59 4.13
CA LEU A 402 22.64 0.25 2.78
C LEU A 402 21.45 -0.01 1.85
N CYS A 403 20.34 -0.55 2.37
CA CYS A 403 19.08 -0.69 1.63
C CYS A 403 18.54 0.66 1.17
N ALA A 404 18.53 1.66 2.05
CA ALA A 404 18.10 3.01 1.68
C ALA A 404 18.97 3.57 0.54
N LEU A 405 20.29 3.39 0.59
CA LEU A 405 21.21 3.79 -0.46
C LEU A 405 20.98 3.02 -1.77
N ARG A 406 20.74 1.71 -1.70
CA ARG A 406 20.41 0.87 -2.86
C ARG A 406 19.16 1.37 -3.59
N LEU A 407 18.10 1.69 -2.84
CA LEU A 407 16.85 2.21 -3.40
C LEU A 407 17.02 3.60 -4.02
N GLU A 408 17.83 4.47 -3.41
CA GLU A 408 18.15 5.80 -3.95
C GLU A 408 18.90 5.68 -5.28
N VAL A 409 19.95 4.85 -5.34
CA VAL A 409 20.71 4.61 -6.59
C VAL A 409 19.81 4.02 -7.66
N ALA A 410 18.94 3.05 -7.31
CA ALA A 410 17.99 2.45 -8.24
C ALA A 410 16.99 3.48 -8.79
N GLN A 411 16.56 4.44 -7.96
CA GLN A 411 15.69 5.53 -8.38
C GLN A 411 16.40 6.44 -9.38
N GLN A 412 17.65 6.84 -9.09
CA GLN A 412 18.46 7.68 -9.99
C GLN A 412 18.71 7.01 -11.35
N LEU A 413 18.82 5.68 -11.37
CA LEU A 413 19.02 4.88 -12.58
C LEU A 413 17.71 4.49 -13.30
N GLY A 414 16.55 4.87 -12.77
CA GLY A 414 15.24 4.51 -13.36
C GLY A 414 14.91 3.02 -13.31
N LEU A 415 15.53 2.25 -12.39
CA LEU A 415 15.35 0.80 -12.28
C LEU A 415 14.06 0.40 -11.56
N ARG A 416 13.44 1.32 -10.83
CA ARG A 416 12.18 1.13 -10.10
C ARG A 416 10.97 1.38 -11.01
N ASP A 417 10.91 0.70 -12.16
CA ASP A 417 9.81 0.81 -13.12
C ASP A 417 8.48 0.34 -12.48
N PRO A 418 7.46 1.22 -12.34
CA PRO A 418 6.18 0.85 -11.74
C PRO A 418 5.35 -0.14 -12.57
N LYS A 419 5.72 -0.37 -13.84
CA LYS A 419 5.05 -1.34 -14.71
C LYS A 419 5.63 -2.76 -14.61
N LYS A 420 6.75 -2.92 -13.88
CA LYS A 420 7.35 -4.23 -13.61
C LYS A 420 6.99 -4.68 -12.21
N PHE A 421 6.66 -5.95 -12.09
CA PHE A 421 6.27 -6.57 -10.83
C PHE A 421 7.20 -7.74 -10.52
N ALA A 422 7.71 -7.78 -9.29
CA ALA A 422 8.58 -8.83 -8.77
C ALA A 422 8.03 -9.33 -7.42
N PRO A 423 6.91 -10.09 -7.43
CA PRO A 423 6.34 -10.64 -6.21
C PRO A 423 7.17 -11.80 -5.67
N LEU A 424 7.23 -11.92 -4.35
CA LEU A 424 7.86 -13.02 -3.63
C LEU A 424 7.18 -13.24 -2.29
N TRP A 425 7.49 -14.38 -1.67
CA TRP A 425 7.23 -14.66 -0.27
C TRP A 425 8.51 -14.47 0.54
N VAL A 426 8.44 -13.73 1.63
CA VAL A 426 9.47 -13.73 2.68
C VAL A 426 8.96 -14.60 3.81
N ILE A 427 9.80 -15.54 4.25
CA ILE A 427 9.43 -16.58 5.24
C ILE A 427 10.48 -16.67 6.34
N ASP A 428 10.22 -17.49 7.35
CA ASP A 428 11.18 -17.81 8.41
C ASP A 428 11.69 -16.57 9.17
N PHE A 429 10.78 -15.68 9.51
CA PHE A 429 11.07 -14.51 10.34
C PHE A 429 11.55 -14.92 11.74
N PRO A 430 12.31 -14.07 12.47
CA PRO A 430 12.50 -14.28 13.90
C PRO A 430 11.14 -14.21 14.61
N LEU A 431 10.96 -15.09 15.63
CA LEU A 431 9.73 -15.11 16.42
C LEU A 431 9.69 -13.94 17.41
N PHE A 432 10.85 -13.60 17.94
CA PHE A 432 11.03 -12.57 18.95
C PHE A 432 12.08 -11.55 18.54
N GLU A 433 11.89 -10.33 18.98
CA GLU A 433 12.87 -9.24 18.96
C GLU A 433 13.18 -8.84 20.40
N TRP A 434 14.48 -8.74 20.72
CA TRP A 434 14.94 -8.27 22.02
C TRP A 434 15.02 -6.75 22.02
N ASP A 435 14.45 -6.13 23.03
CA ASP A 435 14.51 -4.69 23.24
C ASP A 435 15.49 -4.37 24.40
N ASP A 436 16.56 -3.65 24.07
CA ASP A 436 17.60 -3.27 25.01
C ASP A 436 17.13 -2.25 26.06
N GLU A 437 16.11 -1.45 25.79
CA GLU A 437 15.61 -0.43 26.70
C GLU A 437 14.71 -1.06 27.78
N THR A 438 13.81 -1.94 27.35
CA THR A 438 12.85 -2.59 28.27
C THR A 438 13.36 -3.92 28.80
N GLN A 439 14.49 -4.44 28.30
CA GLN A 439 15.14 -5.70 28.70
C GLN A 439 14.18 -6.90 28.63
N ARG A 440 13.41 -6.99 27.52
CA ARG A 440 12.46 -8.08 27.29
C ARG A 440 12.29 -8.39 25.80
N TYR A 441 11.70 -9.54 25.53
CA TYR A 441 11.28 -9.93 24.20
C TYR A 441 9.92 -9.34 23.80
N TYR A 442 9.79 -8.98 22.54
CA TYR A 442 8.54 -8.64 21.86
C TYR A 442 8.31 -9.62 20.72
N ALA A 443 7.05 -9.92 20.42
CA ALA A 443 6.71 -10.69 19.23
C ALA A 443 6.95 -9.82 17.97
N VAL A 444 7.65 -10.37 16.99
CA VAL A 444 7.89 -9.65 15.72
C VAL A 444 6.58 -9.45 14.94
N HIS A 445 5.68 -10.43 14.97
CA HIS A 445 4.39 -10.36 14.29
C HIS A 445 3.23 -10.26 15.31
N HIS A 446 2.86 -11.39 15.91
CA HIS A 446 1.70 -11.46 16.79
C HIS A 446 1.91 -12.52 17.88
N PRO A 447 1.40 -12.35 19.12
CA PRO A 447 1.53 -13.32 20.20
C PRO A 447 0.97 -14.72 19.90
N PHE A 448 0.11 -14.85 18.89
CA PHE A 448 -0.48 -16.13 18.45
C PHE A 448 0.28 -16.80 17.31
N THR A 449 1.37 -16.22 16.83
CA THR A 449 2.22 -16.82 15.79
C THR A 449 2.94 -18.06 16.32
N SER A 450 2.81 -19.18 15.61
CA SER A 450 3.48 -20.42 15.95
C SER A 450 4.97 -20.34 15.68
N PRO A 451 5.83 -20.85 16.59
CA PRO A 451 7.21 -21.12 16.25
C PRO A 451 7.33 -22.22 15.20
N LYS A 452 8.44 -22.28 14.47
CA LYS A 452 8.81 -23.47 13.70
C LYS A 452 8.97 -24.65 14.65
N LEU A 453 8.45 -25.82 14.27
CA LEU A 453 8.42 -27.01 15.13
C LEU A 453 9.82 -27.43 15.57
N GLU A 454 10.79 -27.38 14.68
CA GLU A 454 12.19 -27.71 14.95
C GLU A 454 12.90 -26.75 15.91
N ASP A 455 12.36 -25.53 16.07
CA ASP A 455 12.95 -24.49 16.92
C ASP A 455 12.31 -24.41 18.32
N VAL A 456 11.20 -25.12 18.57
CA VAL A 456 10.48 -25.12 19.87
C VAL A 456 11.41 -25.45 21.04
N GLN A 457 12.38 -26.33 20.82
CA GLN A 457 13.39 -26.72 21.82
C GLN A 457 14.25 -25.55 22.35
N TYR A 458 14.33 -24.43 21.62
CA TYR A 458 15.14 -23.27 22.00
C TYR A 458 14.34 -22.22 22.79
N LEU A 459 13.02 -22.38 22.95
CA LEU A 459 12.17 -21.41 23.65
C LEU A 459 12.63 -21.12 25.10
N ASP A 460 13.19 -22.15 25.79
CA ASP A 460 13.68 -22.00 27.16
C ASP A 460 15.17 -21.59 27.25
N SER A 461 15.96 -21.88 26.24
CA SER A 461 17.43 -21.71 26.29
C SER A 461 17.93 -20.51 25.49
N ASP A 462 17.33 -20.23 24.34
CA ASP A 462 17.74 -19.17 23.42
C ASP A 462 16.53 -18.70 22.58
N PRO A 463 15.56 -17.96 23.18
CA PRO A 463 14.37 -17.50 22.48
C PRO A 463 14.66 -16.64 21.23
N GLY A 464 15.77 -15.89 21.24
CA GLY A 464 16.19 -15.05 20.11
C GLY A 464 16.55 -15.83 18.84
N ARG A 465 16.79 -17.14 18.94
CA ARG A 465 17.09 -18.04 17.82
C ARG A 465 15.84 -18.62 17.17
N VAL A 466 14.71 -18.56 17.83
CA VAL A 466 13.48 -19.24 17.39
C VAL A 466 12.89 -18.51 16.19
N ARG A 467 12.66 -19.24 15.09
CA ARG A 467 11.99 -18.72 13.90
C ARG A 467 10.49 -18.86 14.03
N ALA A 468 9.78 -17.88 13.47
CA ALA A 468 8.35 -17.87 13.35
C ALA A 468 7.88 -18.69 12.14
N ASN A 469 6.73 -19.33 12.26
CA ASN A 469 5.98 -19.90 11.15
C ASN A 469 5.13 -18.80 10.49
N ALA A 470 5.83 -17.72 10.07
CA ALA A 470 5.24 -16.50 9.51
C ALA A 470 5.74 -16.28 8.09
N TYR A 471 4.94 -15.56 7.31
CA TYR A 471 5.19 -15.30 5.90
C TYR A 471 4.56 -13.99 5.47
N ASP A 472 5.30 -13.22 4.65
CA ASP A 472 4.84 -11.98 4.04
C ASP A 472 4.86 -12.08 2.52
N PHE A 473 3.77 -11.62 1.89
CA PHE A 473 3.72 -11.40 0.46
C PHE A 473 4.27 -10.01 0.14
N VAL A 474 5.40 -9.99 -0.54
CA VAL A 474 6.12 -8.77 -0.88
C VAL A 474 6.11 -8.55 -2.39
N CYS A 475 5.90 -7.32 -2.82
CA CYS A 475 6.03 -6.93 -4.23
C CYS A 475 6.66 -5.55 -4.34
N ASN A 476 7.70 -5.43 -5.17
CA ASN A 476 8.34 -4.16 -5.50
C ASN A 476 8.83 -3.35 -4.28
N GLY A 477 9.33 -4.02 -3.26
CA GLY A 477 9.84 -3.36 -2.05
C GLY A 477 8.74 -2.97 -1.05
N THR A 478 7.54 -3.50 -1.21
CA THR A 478 6.39 -3.23 -0.35
C THR A 478 5.77 -4.54 0.14
N GLU A 479 5.57 -4.65 1.43
CA GLU A 479 4.74 -5.69 2.03
C GLU A 479 3.28 -5.42 1.67
N ILE A 480 2.67 -6.32 0.92
CA ILE A 480 1.29 -6.26 0.48
C ILE A 480 0.37 -6.99 1.45
N GLY A 481 0.86 -8.03 2.07
CA GLY A 481 0.13 -8.80 3.06
C GLY A 481 1.05 -9.71 3.84
N GLY A 482 0.61 -10.13 5.01
CA GLY A 482 1.36 -11.01 5.87
C GLY A 482 0.47 -11.87 6.75
N GLY A 483 1.02 -12.94 7.26
CA GLY A 483 0.33 -13.87 8.11
C GLY A 483 1.22 -14.92 8.75
N SER A 484 0.60 -15.88 9.41
CA SER A 484 1.32 -16.97 10.06
C SER A 484 0.44 -18.19 10.27
N ILE A 485 1.05 -19.32 10.57
CA ILE A 485 0.39 -20.41 11.25
C ILE A 485 0.22 -20.01 12.72
N ARG A 486 -0.96 -20.31 13.31
CA ARG A 486 -1.30 -19.92 14.67
C ARG A 486 -0.97 -21.02 15.67
N ILE A 487 -0.70 -20.65 16.90
CA ILE A 487 -0.64 -21.59 18.01
C ILE A 487 -2.07 -22.04 18.30
N HIS A 488 -2.31 -23.35 18.33
CA HIS A 488 -3.58 -23.96 18.73
C HIS A 488 -3.44 -24.80 20.01
N ASP A 489 -2.20 -25.06 20.44
CA ASP A 489 -1.91 -25.73 21.72
C ASP A 489 -1.88 -24.70 22.87
N SER A 490 -2.71 -24.94 23.89
CA SER A 490 -2.86 -24.01 25.01
C SER A 490 -1.61 -23.91 25.91
N LYS A 491 -0.79 -24.97 25.98
CA LYS A 491 0.45 -24.96 26.79
C LYS A 491 1.52 -24.13 26.10
N LEU A 492 1.67 -24.33 24.79
CA LEU A 492 2.58 -23.54 23.97
C LEU A 492 2.18 -22.06 24.00
N GLN A 493 0.87 -21.76 23.91
CA GLN A 493 0.38 -20.37 23.99
C GLN A 493 0.68 -19.73 25.36
N ALA A 494 0.50 -20.46 26.44
CA ALA A 494 0.85 -19.97 27.78
C ALA A 494 2.36 -19.67 27.91
N LYS A 495 3.20 -20.56 27.35
CA LYS A 495 4.66 -20.33 27.29
C LYS A 495 5.04 -19.10 26.50
N MET A 496 4.38 -18.85 25.36
CA MET A 496 4.58 -17.65 24.57
C MET A 496 4.25 -16.38 25.34
N PHE A 497 3.14 -16.36 26.07
CA PHE A 497 2.77 -15.20 26.91
C PHE A 497 3.80 -14.97 28.03
N GLU A 498 4.30 -16.01 28.67
CA GLU A 498 5.36 -15.92 29.67
C GLU A 498 6.62 -15.25 29.10
N LEU A 499 7.10 -15.71 27.92
CA LEU A 499 8.29 -15.15 27.26
C LEU A 499 8.10 -13.68 26.83
N LEU A 500 6.86 -13.28 26.51
CA LEU A 500 6.50 -11.90 26.21
C LEU A 500 6.26 -11.03 27.45
N GLY A 501 6.44 -11.60 28.65
CA GLY A 501 6.35 -10.88 29.94
C GLY A 501 4.92 -10.67 30.44
N PHE A 502 3.92 -11.45 29.95
CA PHE A 502 2.55 -11.42 30.52
C PHE A 502 2.49 -12.34 31.75
N THR A 503 1.83 -11.86 32.81
CA THR A 503 1.38 -12.76 33.88
C THR A 503 0.20 -13.60 33.40
N ALA A 504 -0.08 -14.72 34.08
CA ALA A 504 -1.24 -15.57 33.77
C ALA A 504 -2.57 -14.77 33.88
N GLU A 505 -2.66 -13.87 34.86
CA GLU A 505 -3.83 -13.01 35.06
C GLU A 505 -3.99 -12.01 33.91
N GLN A 506 -2.92 -11.36 33.49
CA GLN A 506 -2.93 -10.42 32.35
C GLN A 506 -3.30 -11.12 31.05
N ALA A 507 -2.75 -12.31 30.78
CA ALA A 507 -3.10 -13.11 29.62
C ALA A 507 -4.57 -13.52 29.65
N GLN A 508 -5.09 -13.95 30.81
CA GLN A 508 -6.49 -14.33 30.99
C GLN A 508 -7.43 -13.11 30.83
N GLU A 509 -7.07 -11.94 31.34
CA GLU A 509 -7.88 -10.73 31.22
C GLU A 509 -8.00 -10.28 29.76
N ARG A 510 -6.89 -10.30 29.02
CA ARG A 510 -6.83 -9.80 27.63
C ARG A 510 -7.32 -10.80 26.60
N PHE A 511 -6.91 -12.07 26.72
CA PHE A 511 -7.10 -13.12 25.73
C PHE A 511 -7.87 -14.33 26.24
N GLY A 512 -8.41 -14.27 27.46
CA GLY A 512 -9.07 -15.40 28.11
C GLY A 512 -10.22 -15.99 27.30
N PHE A 513 -10.97 -15.17 26.58
CA PHE A 513 -12.05 -15.65 25.71
C PHE A 513 -11.54 -16.58 24.60
N LEU A 514 -10.42 -16.24 23.96
CA LEU A 514 -9.80 -17.07 22.92
C LEU A 514 -9.14 -18.32 23.51
N MET A 515 -8.39 -18.16 24.61
CA MET A 515 -7.75 -19.29 25.32
C MET A 515 -8.81 -20.28 25.84
N ASN A 516 -9.95 -19.80 26.28
CA ASN A 516 -11.07 -20.66 26.71
C ASN A 516 -11.70 -21.38 25.53
N ALA A 517 -11.85 -20.73 24.37
CA ALA A 517 -12.36 -21.38 23.16
C ALA A 517 -11.43 -22.52 22.71
N PHE A 518 -10.11 -22.36 22.81
CA PHE A 518 -9.14 -23.41 22.44
C PHE A 518 -9.28 -24.70 23.27
N LYS A 519 -9.81 -24.63 24.48
CA LYS A 519 -10.10 -25.80 25.31
C LYS A 519 -11.18 -26.74 24.71
N TYR A 520 -11.94 -26.24 23.75
CA TYR A 520 -12.99 -27.00 23.08
C TYR A 520 -12.57 -27.57 21.73
N GLY A 521 -11.26 -27.64 21.46
CA GLY A 521 -10.72 -28.30 20.27
C GLY A 521 -10.45 -27.34 19.13
N ALA A 522 -9.52 -26.41 19.29
CA ALA A 522 -9.03 -25.59 18.20
C ALA A 522 -8.28 -26.45 17.18
N PRO A 523 -8.61 -26.39 15.87
CA PRO A 523 -7.85 -27.07 14.84
C PRO A 523 -6.50 -26.39 14.63
N PRO A 524 -5.49 -27.06 14.05
CA PRO A 524 -4.38 -26.35 13.40
C PRO A 524 -4.94 -25.36 12.39
N HIS A 525 -4.49 -24.11 12.41
CA HIS A 525 -5.01 -23.07 11.52
C HIS A 525 -3.98 -22.01 11.21
N GLY A 526 -4.18 -21.32 10.11
CA GLY A 526 -3.32 -20.25 9.65
C GLY A 526 -4.04 -19.37 8.64
N GLY A 527 -3.50 -18.21 8.41
CA GLY A 527 -4.08 -17.26 7.47
C GLY A 527 -3.19 -16.06 7.27
N LEU A 528 -3.71 -15.10 6.53
CA LEU A 528 -3.04 -13.83 6.28
C LEU A 528 -4.04 -12.72 6.03
N ALA A 529 -3.54 -11.49 6.02
CA ALA A 529 -4.29 -10.32 5.62
C ALA A 529 -3.52 -9.52 4.58
N PHE A 530 -4.18 -9.16 3.49
CA PHE A 530 -3.62 -8.23 2.49
C PHE A 530 -4.13 -6.81 2.76
N GLY A 531 -3.23 -5.82 2.72
CA GLY A 531 -3.60 -4.43 2.72
C GLY A 531 -4.25 -4.06 1.38
N PHE A 532 -5.59 -4.02 1.34
CA PHE A 532 -6.33 -3.82 0.09
C PHE A 532 -6.06 -2.46 -0.56
N ASP A 533 -5.94 -1.40 0.25
CA ASP A 533 -5.61 -0.06 -0.25
C ASP A 533 -4.21 -0.03 -0.88
N ARG A 534 -3.26 -0.72 -0.24
CA ARG A 534 -1.87 -0.84 -0.69
C ARG A 534 -1.77 -1.67 -1.98
N LEU A 535 -2.53 -2.76 -2.07
CA LEU A 535 -2.63 -3.56 -3.29
C LEU A 535 -3.24 -2.75 -4.45
N CYS A 536 -4.26 -1.93 -4.19
CA CYS A 536 -4.85 -1.04 -5.19
C CYS A 536 -3.83 -0.01 -5.69
N SER A 537 -3.03 0.60 -4.81
CA SER A 537 -2.01 1.56 -5.21
C SER A 537 -0.89 0.91 -6.01
N LEU A 538 -0.46 -0.29 -5.64
CA LEU A 538 0.52 -1.07 -6.41
C LEU A 538 0.03 -1.34 -7.84
N PHE A 539 -1.19 -1.82 -8.01
CA PHE A 539 -1.76 -2.15 -9.32
C PHE A 539 -2.07 -0.89 -10.15
N GLY A 540 -2.42 0.20 -9.51
CA GLY A 540 -2.68 1.48 -10.17
C GLY A 540 -1.43 2.33 -10.43
N GLY A 541 -0.26 1.92 -9.92
CA GLY A 541 1.02 2.60 -10.15
C GLY A 541 1.17 3.94 -9.39
N SER A 542 0.44 4.13 -8.28
CA SER A 542 0.56 5.29 -7.40
C SER A 542 1.26 4.93 -6.10
N GLU A 543 2.07 5.85 -5.55
CA GLU A 543 2.68 5.67 -4.24
C GLU A 543 1.73 6.03 -3.08
N SER A 544 0.62 6.71 -3.37
CA SER A 544 -0.37 7.13 -2.39
C SER A 544 -1.61 6.26 -2.41
N ILE A 545 -1.97 5.67 -1.27
CA ILE A 545 -3.22 4.91 -1.13
C ILE A 545 -4.47 5.81 -1.15
N ARG A 546 -4.35 7.14 -0.95
CA ARG A 546 -5.46 8.09 -0.86
C ARG A 546 -6.26 8.19 -2.15
N ASP A 547 -5.62 7.96 -3.30
CA ASP A 547 -6.28 8.00 -4.61
C ASP A 547 -7.31 6.86 -4.76
N TYR A 548 -7.09 5.75 -4.04
CA TYR A 548 -7.93 4.55 -4.06
C TYR A 548 -8.96 4.51 -2.93
N ILE A 549 -9.01 5.54 -2.07
CA ILE A 549 -9.99 5.71 -0.99
C ILE A 549 -10.89 6.88 -1.36
N ALA A 550 -12.22 6.66 -1.38
CA ALA A 550 -13.16 7.70 -1.80
C ALA A 550 -13.03 8.96 -0.94
N PHE A 551 -12.99 8.81 0.39
CA PHE A 551 -12.93 9.90 1.36
C PHE A 551 -11.80 9.64 2.38
N PRO A 552 -10.52 9.91 2.01
CA PRO A 552 -9.38 9.70 2.89
C PRO A 552 -9.24 10.81 3.92
N LYS A 553 -8.49 10.54 5.00
CA LYS A 553 -8.00 11.57 5.93
C LYS A 553 -6.70 12.20 5.41
N ASN A 554 -6.45 13.45 5.79
CA ASN A 554 -5.17 14.12 5.52
C ASN A 554 -4.07 13.63 6.49
N ASN A 555 -2.86 14.19 6.39
CA ASN A 555 -1.72 13.80 7.25
C ASN A 555 -1.95 14.07 8.75
N ASN A 556 -2.90 14.94 9.09
CA ASN A 556 -3.25 15.26 10.49
C ASN A 556 -4.45 14.43 10.98
N GLY A 557 -4.86 13.39 10.25
CA GLY A 557 -5.98 12.53 10.62
C GLY A 557 -7.36 13.17 10.43
N ARG A 558 -7.46 14.31 9.74
CA ARG A 558 -8.74 15.01 9.53
C ARG A 558 -9.38 14.66 8.20
N ASP A 559 -10.69 14.49 8.24
CA ASP A 559 -11.53 14.55 7.06
C ASP A 559 -11.85 16.03 6.77
N MET A 560 -11.24 16.58 5.72
CA MET A 560 -11.35 17.99 5.37
C MET A 560 -12.72 18.35 4.79
N MET A 561 -13.47 17.38 4.28
CA MET A 561 -14.79 17.59 3.68
C MET A 561 -15.89 17.57 4.75
N LEU A 562 -15.84 16.61 5.68
CA LEU A 562 -16.80 16.44 6.77
C LEU A 562 -16.44 17.24 8.02
N ASP A 563 -15.24 17.83 8.05
CA ASP A 563 -14.66 18.50 9.22
C ASP A 563 -14.62 17.59 10.45
N ALA A 564 -14.26 16.30 10.23
CA ALA A 564 -14.11 15.31 11.31
C ALA A 564 -12.62 15.14 11.69
N PRO A 565 -12.31 14.92 13.00
CA PRO A 565 -13.23 14.82 14.14
C PRO A 565 -13.81 16.19 14.53
N GLY A 566 -15.02 16.17 15.07
CA GLY A 566 -15.75 17.34 15.54
C GLY A 566 -15.97 17.34 17.05
N TYR A 567 -16.55 18.42 17.56
CA TYR A 567 -16.95 18.50 18.96
C TYR A 567 -18.29 17.78 19.19
N ILE A 568 -18.51 17.32 20.40
CA ILE A 568 -19.76 16.70 20.86
C ILE A 568 -20.47 17.65 21.83
N ASP A 569 -21.79 17.66 21.81
CA ASP A 569 -22.61 18.47 22.70
C ASP A 569 -22.48 18.02 24.16
N GLN A 570 -22.57 18.98 25.11
CA GLN A 570 -22.47 18.69 26.54
C GLN A 570 -23.55 17.68 26.99
N ALA A 571 -24.76 17.76 26.47
CA ALA A 571 -25.83 16.81 26.78
C ALA A 571 -25.46 15.36 26.42
N GLN A 572 -24.77 15.15 25.30
CA GLN A 572 -24.29 13.84 24.89
C GLN A 572 -23.15 13.36 25.78
N LEU A 573 -22.24 14.25 26.21
CA LEU A 573 -21.20 13.91 27.18
C LEU A 573 -21.79 13.50 28.53
N ASP A 574 -22.81 14.23 29.01
CA ASP A 574 -23.49 13.94 30.26
C ASP A 574 -24.20 12.57 30.20
N GLU A 575 -24.86 12.24 29.10
CA GLU A 575 -25.48 10.92 28.87
C GLU A 575 -24.46 9.77 28.86
N LEU A 576 -23.22 10.06 28.46
CA LEU A 576 -22.11 9.10 28.42
C LEU A 576 -21.29 9.07 29.72
N TYR A 577 -21.63 9.91 30.69
CA TYR A 577 -20.86 10.10 31.92
C TYR A 577 -19.39 10.50 31.67
N LEU A 578 -19.13 11.34 30.64
CA LEU A 578 -17.80 11.79 30.23
C LEU A 578 -17.56 13.26 30.54
N GLN A 579 -16.35 13.57 30.92
CA GLN A 579 -15.89 14.95 31.13
C GLN A 579 -14.62 15.19 30.29
N LEU A 580 -14.61 16.30 29.53
CA LEU A 580 -13.43 16.70 28.77
C LEU A 580 -12.43 17.40 29.71
N VAL A 581 -11.19 16.95 29.67
CA VAL A 581 -10.05 17.61 30.30
C VAL A 581 -9.37 18.47 29.27
N LYS A 582 -9.07 19.72 29.58
CA LYS A 582 -8.28 20.58 28.67
C LYS A 582 -6.86 20.05 28.61
N PRO A 583 -6.27 19.95 27.40
CA PRO A 583 -4.84 19.66 27.28
C PRO A 583 -4.03 20.67 28.07
N GLU A 584 -2.99 20.25 28.78
CA GLU A 584 -1.98 21.15 29.33
C GLU A 584 -1.25 21.82 28.14
N GLU A 585 -1.10 23.17 28.20
CA GLU A 585 -0.46 23.96 27.12
C GLU A 585 1.05 23.67 27.03
#